data_cefde1bad191a722ffcabe880c2d8118
#
_entry.id   cefde1bad191a722ffcabe880c2d8118
#
_cell.length_a   1.000
_cell.length_b   1.000
_cell.length_c   1.000
_cell.angle_alpha   90.00
_cell.angle_beta   90.00
_cell.angle_gamma   90.00
#
_symmetry.space_group_name_H-M   'P 1'
#
loop_
_entity.id
_entity.type
_entity.pdbx_description
1 polymer ?
#
loop_
_entity_poly.entity_id
_entity_poly.type
_entity_poly.pdbx_seq_one_letter_code
_entity_poly.pdbx_strand_id
1 'polypeptide(L)'
;MIAESAWLLTLFCVGCGAGVGWLVTLLAKWLVTLDWAPLQGPAELVTSVPEPWLGIGGVGVGALVGLVVGFVAVHESLAVRVSAGRVVLSVRDSSQGFGRDEIALAVRDGKQLVLLGADGMEVAREECGLSWQRVADAFAEHGYPWADEDPHREEFRRWVPGMPGLPEGADALLRARATAREKDEGADDARELRGELLRLGVVVRDEKRRQYWRMPQTPRTPQTPRTPQQS
;
A
#
# COMPACT_ATOMS: atom_id res chain seq x y z
N MET A 1 -4.25 18.11 6.62
CA MET A 1 -4.60 17.17 5.55
C MET A 1 -3.37 17.00 4.67
N ILE A 2 -2.82 15.80 4.60
CA ILE A 2 -1.66 15.48 3.77
C ILE A 2 -2.18 14.57 2.65
N ALA A 3 -2.15 15.10 1.42
CA ALA A 3 -2.43 14.34 0.22
C ALA A 3 -1.35 14.72 -0.81
N GLU A 4 -0.99 13.82 -1.67
CA GLU A 4 -0.19 14.15 -2.84
C GLU A 4 -0.94 15.20 -3.68
N SER A 5 -0.17 16.04 -4.40
CA SER A 5 -0.76 16.99 -5.34
C SER A 5 -1.34 16.22 -6.53
N ALA A 6 -2.54 15.70 -6.34
CA ALA A 6 -3.24 14.82 -7.30
C ALA A 6 -3.18 15.36 -8.74
N TRP A 7 -3.33 16.69 -8.91
CA TRP A 7 -3.30 17.32 -10.21
C TRP A 7 -1.90 17.30 -10.88
N LEU A 8 -0.82 17.40 -10.09
CA LEU A 8 0.55 17.32 -10.63
C LEU A 8 0.87 15.92 -11.11
N LEU A 9 0.48 14.89 -10.34
CA LEU A 9 0.64 13.49 -10.72
C LEU A 9 -0.16 13.19 -12.00
N THR A 10 -1.41 13.63 -12.06
CA THR A 10 -2.27 13.45 -13.25
C THR A 10 -1.68 14.15 -14.47
N LEU A 11 -1.23 15.41 -14.34
CA LEU A 11 -0.59 16.14 -15.44
C LEU A 11 0.69 15.45 -15.91
N PHE A 12 1.50 14.95 -14.99
CA PHE A 12 2.71 14.18 -15.32
C PHE A 12 2.36 12.92 -16.11
N CYS A 13 1.36 12.14 -15.66
CA CYS A 13 0.90 10.94 -16.37
C CYS A 13 0.35 11.26 -17.77
N VAL A 14 -0.42 12.32 -17.90
CA VAL A 14 -0.95 12.79 -19.20
C VAL A 14 0.21 13.20 -20.13
N GLY A 15 1.18 13.95 -19.64
CA GLY A 15 2.36 14.37 -20.41
C GLY A 15 3.22 13.17 -20.85
N CYS A 16 3.48 12.22 -19.96
CA CYS A 16 4.17 10.98 -20.28
C CYS A 16 3.39 10.14 -21.31
N GLY A 17 2.07 9.98 -21.11
CA GLY A 17 1.20 9.27 -22.04
C GLY A 17 1.20 9.89 -23.43
N ALA A 18 1.08 11.21 -23.53
CA ALA A 18 1.17 11.94 -24.79
C ALA A 18 2.53 11.73 -25.48
N GLY A 19 3.62 11.79 -24.72
CA GLY A 19 4.98 11.53 -25.22
C GLY A 19 5.15 10.10 -25.75
N VAL A 20 4.65 9.12 -25.03
CA VAL A 20 4.66 7.70 -25.48
C VAL A 20 3.82 7.54 -26.74
N GLY A 21 2.61 8.12 -26.80
CA GLY A 21 1.77 8.07 -27.99
C GLY A 21 2.43 8.68 -29.22
N TRP A 22 3.13 9.80 -29.05
CA TRP A 22 3.94 10.40 -30.12
C TRP A 22 5.09 9.50 -30.55
N LEU A 23 5.81 8.90 -29.58
CA LEU A 23 6.92 7.98 -29.84
C LEU A 23 6.47 6.74 -30.62
N VAL A 24 5.31 6.19 -30.26
CA VAL A 24 4.69 5.05 -30.97
C VAL A 24 4.38 5.40 -32.42
N THR A 25 3.89 6.60 -32.69
CA THR A 25 3.63 7.03 -34.10
C THR A 25 4.94 7.18 -34.90
N LEU A 26 6.01 7.69 -34.28
CA LEU A 26 7.33 7.75 -34.92
C LEU A 26 7.89 6.35 -35.19
N LEU A 27 7.76 5.45 -34.21
CA LEU A 27 8.20 4.07 -34.33
C LEU A 27 7.44 3.32 -35.45
N ALA A 28 6.13 3.50 -35.54
CA ALA A 28 5.30 2.93 -36.62
C ALA A 28 5.75 3.42 -37.99
N LYS A 29 6.02 4.72 -38.15
CA LYS A 29 6.54 5.28 -39.38
C LYS A 29 7.91 4.71 -39.75
N TRP A 30 8.79 4.58 -38.75
CA TRP A 30 10.11 4.00 -38.98
C TRP A 30 10.02 2.50 -39.33
N LEU A 31 9.11 1.76 -38.70
CA LEU A 31 8.93 0.33 -38.95
C LEU A 31 8.48 0.02 -40.40
N VAL A 32 7.64 0.88 -40.97
CA VAL A 32 7.17 0.74 -42.37
C VAL A 32 8.31 0.98 -43.36
N THR A 33 9.39 1.64 -42.98
CA THR A 33 10.58 1.83 -43.85
C THR A 33 11.51 0.59 -43.89
N LEU A 34 11.26 -0.43 -43.09
CA LEU A 34 12.11 -1.64 -43.04
C LEU A 34 11.41 -2.80 -43.76
N ASP A 35 11.95 -3.23 -44.88
CA ASP A 35 11.37 -4.29 -45.73
C ASP A 35 11.25 -5.68 -45.09
N TRP A 36 11.92 -5.90 -43.93
CA TRP A 36 11.97 -7.20 -43.24
C TRP A 36 11.31 -7.19 -41.85
N ALA A 37 10.75 -6.07 -41.42
CA ALA A 37 10.27 -5.96 -40.04
C ALA A 37 9.00 -6.79 -39.78
N PRO A 38 8.94 -7.54 -38.68
CA PRO A 38 7.69 -8.14 -38.21
C PRO A 38 6.71 -7.00 -37.83
N LEU A 39 5.40 -7.25 -38.00
CA LEU A 39 4.33 -6.30 -37.67
C LEU A 39 4.13 -5.14 -38.71
N GLN A 40 4.58 -5.29 -39.93
CA GLN A 40 4.32 -4.31 -41.02
C GLN A 40 2.82 -4.08 -41.22
N GLY A 41 2.00 -5.14 -41.24
CA GLY A 41 0.54 -5.02 -41.44
C GLY A 41 -0.15 -4.10 -40.42
N PRO A 42 0.04 -4.29 -39.11
CA PRO A 42 -0.46 -3.34 -38.11
C PRO A 42 0.13 -1.93 -38.24
N ALA A 43 1.41 -1.79 -38.59
CA ALA A 43 2.05 -0.49 -38.79
C ALA A 43 1.50 0.25 -40.01
N GLU A 44 1.24 -0.44 -41.12
CA GLU A 44 0.61 0.11 -42.32
C GLU A 44 -0.82 0.61 -42.04
N LEU A 45 -1.61 -0.13 -41.24
CA LEU A 45 -2.93 0.31 -40.81
C LEU A 45 -2.86 1.64 -40.03
N VAL A 46 -1.91 1.77 -39.12
CA VAL A 46 -1.71 2.98 -38.35
C VAL A 46 -1.26 4.13 -39.26
N THR A 47 -0.31 3.89 -40.18
CA THR A 47 0.24 4.92 -41.07
C THR A 47 -0.66 5.26 -42.26
N SER A 48 -1.76 4.51 -42.51
CA SER A 48 -2.75 4.85 -43.53
C SER A 48 -3.54 6.13 -43.23
N VAL A 49 -3.48 6.60 -41.99
CA VAL A 49 -4.12 7.86 -41.56
C VAL A 49 -3.27 9.04 -42.06
N PRO A 50 -3.87 10.00 -42.80
CA PRO A 50 -3.13 11.16 -43.32
C PRO A 50 -2.53 12.02 -42.20
N GLU A 51 -1.36 12.59 -42.44
CA GLU A 51 -0.85 13.66 -41.60
C GLU A 51 -1.69 14.94 -41.75
N PRO A 52 -1.90 15.73 -40.68
CA PRO A 52 -1.32 15.60 -39.32
C PRO A 52 -2.11 14.71 -38.35
N TRP A 53 -3.22 14.08 -38.81
CA TRP A 53 -4.15 13.36 -37.96
C TRP A 53 -3.53 12.15 -37.23
N LEU A 54 -2.57 11.49 -37.86
CA LEU A 54 -1.84 10.39 -37.23
C LEU A 54 -1.08 10.84 -35.96
N GLY A 55 -0.36 11.93 -36.05
CA GLY A 55 0.38 12.50 -34.91
C GLY A 55 -0.56 12.98 -33.79
N ILE A 56 -1.61 13.71 -34.17
CA ILE A 56 -2.62 14.23 -33.22
C ILE A 56 -3.36 13.06 -32.55
N GLY A 57 -3.76 12.04 -33.32
CA GLY A 57 -4.43 10.86 -32.81
C GLY A 57 -3.56 10.07 -31.82
N GLY A 58 -2.29 9.84 -32.14
CA GLY A 58 -1.34 9.16 -31.27
C GLY A 58 -1.12 9.90 -29.94
N VAL A 59 -0.90 11.21 -30.02
CA VAL A 59 -0.79 12.06 -28.82
C VAL A 59 -2.08 12.05 -28.01
N GLY A 60 -3.24 12.17 -28.68
CA GLY A 60 -4.55 12.18 -28.02
C GLY A 60 -4.85 10.87 -27.28
N VAL A 61 -4.64 9.72 -27.93
CA VAL A 61 -4.82 8.40 -27.32
C VAL A 61 -3.85 8.20 -26.16
N GLY A 62 -2.56 8.56 -26.36
CA GLY A 62 -1.56 8.49 -25.30
C GLY A 62 -1.90 9.36 -24.09
N ALA A 63 -2.36 10.59 -24.33
CA ALA A 63 -2.82 11.49 -23.27
C ALA A 63 -4.03 10.92 -22.50
N LEU A 64 -5.00 10.30 -23.21
CA LEU A 64 -6.17 9.69 -22.62
C LEU A 64 -5.79 8.50 -21.74
N VAL A 65 -4.90 7.62 -22.22
CA VAL A 65 -4.36 6.51 -21.43
C VAL A 65 -3.62 7.04 -20.20
N GLY A 66 -2.77 8.06 -20.38
CA GLY A 66 -2.07 8.72 -19.27
C GLY A 66 -3.02 9.34 -18.24
N LEU A 67 -4.15 9.92 -18.70
CA LEU A 67 -5.20 10.45 -17.82
C LEU A 67 -5.84 9.34 -16.98
N VAL A 68 -6.19 8.22 -17.61
CA VAL A 68 -6.78 7.07 -16.89
C VAL A 68 -5.82 6.51 -15.86
N VAL A 69 -4.53 6.31 -16.24
CA VAL A 69 -3.49 5.84 -15.32
C VAL A 69 -3.30 6.82 -14.16
N GLY A 70 -3.23 8.11 -14.45
CA GLY A 70 -3.10 9.16 -13.43
C GLY A 70 -4.29 9.19 -12.48
N PHE A 71 -5.51 9.05 -13.01
CA PHE A 71 -6.73 8.99 -12.21
C PHE A 71 -6.74 7.77 -11.26
N VAL A 72 -6.39 6.58 -11.78
CA VAL A 72 -6.29 5.35 -10.96
C VAL A 72 -5.24 5.52 -9.87
N ALA A 73 -4.06 6.03 -10.22
CA ALA A 73 -2.97 6.23 -9.25
C ALA A 73 -3.37 7.20 -8.12
N VAL A 74 -4.09 8.27 -8.44
CA VAL A 74 -4.61 9.22 -7.44
C VAL A 74 -5.71 8.58 -6.59
N HIS A 75 -6.61 7.83 -7.22
CA HIS A 75 -7.71 7.19 -6.51
C HIS A 75 -7.26 6.11 -5.52
N GLU A 76 -6.14 5.44 -5.81
CA GLU A 76 -5.54 4.42 -4.92
C GLU A 76 -4.62 5.01 -3.86
N SER A 77 -4.31 6.31 -3.89
CA SER A 77 -3.39 6.93 -2.94
C SER A 77 -4.00 7.11 -1.56
N LEU A 78 -3.20 6.85 -0.51
CA LEU A 78 -3.57 7.10 0.87
C LEU A 78 -3.67 8.60 1.13
N ALA A 79 -4.79 9.06 1.70
CA ALA A 79 -4.92 10.37 2.29
C ALA A 79 -4.92 10.26 3.82
N VAL A 80 -4.04 10.98 4.47
CA VAL A 80 -3.91 11.00 5.94
C VAL A 80 -4.37 12.35 6.47
N ARG A 81 -5.34 12.33 7.37
CA ARG A 81 -5.78 13.50 8.13
C ARG A 81 -5.47 13.28 9.60
N VAL A 82 -4.56 14.06 10.14
CA VAL A 82 -4.21 14.03 11.55
C VAL A 82 -4.84 15.26 12.23
N SER A 83 -5.43 15.05 13.38
CA SER A 83 -5.95 16.09 14.28
C SER A 83 -5.64 15.70 15.72
N ALA A 84 -5.75 16.63 16.66
CA ALA A 84 -5.43 16.38 18.07
C ALA A 84 -6.23 15.24 18.72
N GLY A 85 -7.45 14.96 18.24
CA GLY A 85 -8.34 13.93 18.80
C GLY A 85 -8.53 12.68 17.93
N ARG A 86 -8.14 12.71 16.67
CA ARG A 86 -8.43 11.63 15.72
C ARG A 86 -7.46 11.61 14.55
N VAL A 87 -7.13 10.42 14.10
CA VAL A 87 -6.47 10.16 12.81
C VAL A 87 -7.47 9.52 11.86
N VAL A 88 -7.55 10.01 10.64
CA VAL A 88 -8.39 9.43 9.58
C VAL A 88 -7.50 9.01 8.43
N LEU A 89 -7.55 7.72 8.10
CA LEU A 89 -6.91 7.14 6.93
C LEU A 89 -7.99 6.90 5.88
N SER A 90 -7.79 7.44 4.68
CA SER A 90 -8.72 7.27 3.56
C SER A 90 -7.96 6.67 2.38
N VAL A 91 -8.46 5.53 1.88
CA VAL A 91 -7.94 4.84 0.69
C VAL A 91 -9.13 4.53 -0.19
N ARG A 92 -9.08 4.92 -1.46
CA ARG A 92 -10.22 4.80 -2.38
C ARG A 92 -11.47 5.45 -1.76
N ASP A 93 -12.58 4.75 -1.73
CA ASP A 93 -13.86 5.20 -1.17
C ASP A 93 -14.04 4.84 0.31
N SER A 94 -13.05 4.17 0.91
CA SER A 94 -13.08 3.82 2.32
C SER A 94 -12.34 4.82 3.18
N SER A 95 -12.94 5.20 4.32
CA SER A 95 -12.34 6.08 5.29
C SER A 95 -12.50 5.49 6.68
N GLN A 96 -11.38 5.29 7.36
CA GLN A 96 -11.34 4.75 8.72
C GLN A 96 -10.80 5.81 9.67
N GLY A 97 -11.51 6.02 10.77
CA GLY A 97 -11.14 7.01 11.77
C GLY A 97 -10.80 6.34 13.09
N PHE A 98 -9.64 6.68 13.64
CA PHE A 98 -9.09 6.13 14.89
C PHE A 98 -9.02 7.24 15.93
N GLY A 99 -9.53 6.98 17.12
CA GLY A 99 -9.44 7.89 18.26
C GLY A 99 -7.99 8.03 18.75
N ARG A 100 -7.71 9.15 19.42
CA ARG A 100 -6.37 9.37 19.98
C ARG A 100 -5.98 8.31 21.00
N ASP A 101 -6.91 7.83 21.78
CA ASP A 101 -6.75 6.80 22.81
C ASP A 101 -6.44 5.41 22.22
N GLU A 102 -6.83 5.17 20.97
CA GLU A 102 -6.53 3.94 20.26
C GLU A 102 -5.08 3.88 19.73
N ILE A 103 -4.41 5.04 19.58
CA ILE A 103 -3.12 5.17 18.93
C ILE A 103 -2.04 5.50 19.96
N ALA A 104 -1.19 4.54 20.29
CA ALA A 104 -0.02 4.75 21.14
C ALA A 104 1.20 5.20 20.34
N LEU A 105 1.36 4.73 19.10
CA LEU A 105 2.52 5.01 18.27
C LEU A 105 2.17 4.92 16.79
N ALA A 106 2.59 5.89 16.00
CA ALA A 106 2.59 5.83 14.55
C ALA A 106 3.98 5.46 14.04
N VAL A 107 4.06 4.52 13.10
CA VAL A 107 5.32 3.90 12.70
C VAL A 107 5.43 3.82 11.19
N ARG A 108 6.62 4.06 10.67
CA ARG A 108 6.97 3.69 9.31
C ARG A 108 7.47 2.25 9.27
N ASP A 109 6.81 1.39 8.49
CA ASP A 109 7.28 0.03 8.19
C ASP A 109 7.47 -0.15 6.68
N GLY A 110 8.67 0.15 6.21
CA GLY A 110 8.99 0.16 4.78
C GLY A 110 8.21 1.21 4.01
N LYS A 111 7.24 0.78 3.20
CA LYS A 111 6.31 1.65 2.46
C LYS A 111 4.95 1.78 3.14
N GLN A 112 4.78 1.26 4.34
CA GLN A 112 3.50 1.25 5.04
C GLN A 112 3.51 2.16 6.25
N LEU A 113 2.42 2.90 6.44
CA LEU A 113 2.09 3.59 7.67
C LEU A 113 1.35 2.61 8.58
N VAL A 114 1.85 2.40 9.77
CA VAL A 114 1.27 1.52 10.78
C VAL A 114 0.90 2.32 12.00
N LEU A 115 -0.31 2.13 12.49
CA LEU A 115 -0.77 2.66 13.78
C LEU A 115 -0.79 1.52 14.78
N LEU A 116 -0.10 1.69 15.90
CA LEU A 116 -0.02 0.70 16.98
C LEU A 116 -0.80 1.18 18.20
N GLY A 117 -1.53 0.27 18.81
CA GLY A 117 -2.17 0.45 20.10
C GLY A 117 -1.20 0.32 21.27
N ALA A 118 -1.65 0.65 22.47
CA ALA A 118 -0.86 0.57 23.71
C ALA A 118 -0.44 -0.87 24.08
N ASP A 119 -1.17 -1.85 23.58
CA ASP A 119 -0.90 -3.28 23.71
C ASP A 119 0.09 -3.80 22.65
N GLY A 120 0.56 -2.93 21.75
CA GLY A 120 1.42 -3.30 20.63
C GLY A 120 0.70 -4.00 19.49
N MET A 121 -0.63 -4.11 19.56
CA MET A 121 -1.44 -4.57 18.43
C MET A 121 -1.47 -3.53 17.33
N GLU A 122 -1.65 -4.01 16.12
CA GLU A 122 -1.81 -3.17 14.94
C GLU A 122 -3.26 -2.68 14.85
N VAL A 123 -3.46 -1.37 14.94
CA VAL A 123 -4.76 -0.71 14.81
C VAL A 123 -5.08 -0.48 13.34
N ALA A 124 -4.08 -0.06 12.56
CA ALA A 124 -4.19 0.13 11.12
C ALA A 124 -2.85 -0.06 10.44
N ARG A 125 -2.90 -0.48 9.17
CA ARG A 125 -1.73 -0.58 8.28
C ARG A 125 -2.16 -0.29 6.85
N GLU A 126 -1.60 0.77 6.27
CA GLU A 126 -1.90 1.18 4.90
C GLU A 126 -0.64 1.50 4.12
N GLU A 127 -0.65 1.22 2.81
CA GLU A 127 0.46 1.61 1.94
C GLU A 127 0.50 3.13 1.80
N CYS A 128 1.66 3.73 2.05
CA CYS A 128 1.84 5.17 2.09
C CYS A 128 2.79 5.63 0.99
N GLY A 129 2.23 6.30 -0.03
CA GLY A 129 2.98 6.99 -1.09
C GLY A 129 3.39 8.41 -0.72
N LEU A 130 2.98 8.91 0.45
CA LEU A 130 3.26 10.27 0.89
C LEU A 130 4.72 10.44 1.32
N SER A 131 5.21 11.69 1.30
CA SER A 131 6.51 12.02 1.87
C SER A 131 6.52 11.72 3.37
N TRP A 132 7.41 10.83 3.80
CA TRP A 132 7.54 10.40 5.20
C TRP A 132 7.82 11.55 6.15
N GLN A 133 8.61 12.55 5.72
CA GLN A 133 8.85 13.74 6.53
C GLN A 133 7.55 14.48 6.82
N ARG A 134 6.71 14.70 5.80
CA ARG A 134 5.41 15.37 5.99
C ARG A 134 4.45 14.58 6.89
N VAL A 135 4.48 13.25 6.78
CA VAL A 135 3.68 12.38 7.65
C VAL A 135 4.16 12.49 9.08
N ALA A 136 5.47 12.34 9.32
CA ALA A 136 6.07 12.46 10.65
C ALA A 136 5.78 13.83 11.30
N ASP A 137 5.97 14.93 10.54
CA ASP A 137 5.71 16.28 11.01
C ASP A 137 4.24 16.46 11.43
N ALA A 138 3.29 15.91 10.65
CA ALA A 138 1.88 16.01 10.98
C ALA A 138 1.50 15.22 12.24
N PHE A 139 2.06 14.03 12.45
CA PHE A 139 1.85 13.27 13.68
C PHE A 139 2.45 14.02 14.88
N ALA A 140 3.69 14.53 14.75
CA ALA A 140 4.37 15.28 15.79
C ALA A 140 3.65 16.58 16.14
N GLU A 141 3.19 17.37 15.14
CA GLU A 141 2.44 18.62 15.33
C GLU A 141 1.17 18.40 16.18
N HIS A 142 0.52 17.27 16.02
CA HIS A 142 -0.67 16.91 16.77
C HIS A 142 -0.39 16.07 18.03
N GLY A 143 0.89 15.93 18.39
CA GLY A 143 1.34 15.30 19.63
C GLY A 143 1.23 13.78 19.64
N TYR A 144 1.16 13.11 18.49
CA TYR A 144 1.27 11.64 18.42
C TYR A 144 2.74 11.22 18.40
N PRO A 145 3.13 10.18 19.14
CA PRO A 145 4.45 9.59 19.02
C PRO A 145 4.68 9.04 17.62
N TRP A 146 5.90 9.26 17.10
CA TRP A 146 6.32 8.79 15.80
C TRP A 146 7.60 7.99 15.90
N ALA A 147 7.73 6.91 15.11
CA ALA A 147 8.96 6.15 14.94
C ALA A 147 9.22 5.86 13.45
N ASP A 148 10.48 6.03 13.02
CA ASP A 148 10.90 5.76 11.65
C ASP A 148 11.06 4.27 11.34
N GLU A 149 11.08 3.42 12.38
CA GLU A 149 11.11 1.97 12.28
C GLU A 149 10.18 1.34 13.33
N ASP A 150 9.63 0.17 13.01
CA ASP A 150 8.80 -0.60 13.94
C ASP A 150 9.64 -1.11 15.12
N PRO A 151 9.37 -0.68 16.36
CA PRO A 151 10.10 -1.13 17.55
C PRO A 151 9.96 -2.64 17.79
N HIS A 152 8.93 -3.27 17.24
CA HIS A 152 8.67 -4.70 17.33
C HIS A 152 9.24 -5.51 16.16
N ARG A 153 10.08 -4.88 15.31
CA ARG A 153 10.60 -5.51 14.10
C ARG A 153 11.31 -6.84 14.38
N GLU A 154 12.06 -6.93 15.46
CA GLU A 154 12.82 -8.13 15.82
C GLU A 154 11.96 -9.24 16.43
N GLU A 155 10.74 -8.94 16.87
CA GLU A 155 9.79 -9.91 17.39
C GLU A 155 9.16 -10.77 16.30
N PHE A 156 9.20 -10.31 15.03
CA PHE A 156 8.60 -11.00 13.91
C PHE A 156 9.39 -12.27 13.54
N ARG A 157 8.68 -13.39 13.53
CA ARG A 157 9.19 -14.69 13.12
C ARG A 157 8.66 -15.04 11.74
N ARG A 158 9.50 -15.62 10.89
CA ARG A 158 9.07 -16.10 9.59
C ARG A 158 8.04 -17.21 9.78
N TRP A 159 6.89 -17.06 9.11
CA TRP A 159 5.91 -18.14 9.08
C TRP A 159 6.33 -19.27 8.15
N VAL A 160 6.15 -20.51 8.63
CA VAL A 160 6.27 -21.77 7.90
C VAL A 160 5.05 -22.62 8.27
N PRO A 161 4.36 -23.27 7.31
CA PRO A 161 3.21 -24.09 7.60
C PRO A 161 3.48 -25.14 8.70
N GLY A 162 2.58 -25.23 9.67
CA GLY A 162 2.67 -26.19 10.77
C GLY A 162 3.67 -25.84 11.88
N MET A 163 4.24 -24.63 11.90
CA MET A 163 5.13 -24.23 12.98
C MET A 163 4.36 -24.07 14.32
N PRO A 164 4.98 -24.43 15.45
CA PRO A 164 4.36 -24.31 16.75
C PRO A 164 4.28 -22.86 17.23
N GLY A 165 3.37 -22.58 18.18
CA GLY A 165 3.25 -21.29 18.86
C GLY A 165 2.22 -20.34 18.26
N LEU A 166 1.54 -20.72 17.18
CA LEU A 166 0.39 -20.01 16.65
C LEU A 166 -0.90 -20.43 17.39
N PRO A 167 -1.87 -19.50 17.58
CA PRO A 167 -3.20 -19.84 18.05
C PRO A 167 -3.90 -20.83 17.10
N GLU A 168 -4.90 -21.52 17.63
CA GLU A 168 -5.73 -22.42 16.83
C GLU A 168 -6.35 -21.66 15.65
N GLY A 169 -6.32 -22.24 14.47
CA GLY A 169 -6.82 -21.64 13.22
C GLY A 169 -5.89 -20.65 12.54
N ALA A 170 -4.92 -20.05 13.24
CA ALA A 170 -4.06 -19.02 12.65
C ALA A 170 -3.18 -19.56 11.49
N ASP A 171 -2.71 -20.82 11.58
CA ASP A 171 -1.93 -21.44 10.49
C ASP A 171 -2.78 -21.63 9.22
N ALA A 172 -4.06 -21.96 9.36
CA ALA A 172 -4.99 -22.09 8.23
C ALA A 172 -5.24 -20.71 7.57
N LEU A 173 -5.44 -19.66 8.37
CA LEU A 173 -5.60 -18.29 7.87
C LEU A 173 -4.34 -17.78 7.15
N LEU A 174 -3.16 -18.06 7.69
CA LEU A 174 -1.90 -17.68 7.04
C LEU A 174 -1.69 -18.41 5.70
N ARG A 175 -2.11 -19.67 5.58
CA ARG A 175 -2.08 -20.41 4.30
C ARG A 175 -3.07 -19.81 3.30
N ALA A 176 -4.30 -19.58 3.71
CA ALA A 176 -5.32 -18.96 2.88
C ALA A 176 -4.84 -17.59 2.38
N ARG A 177 -4.26 -16.78 3.27
CA ARG A 177 -3.71 -15.48 2.95
C ARG A 177 -2.51 -15.56 2.00
N ALA A 178 -1.62 -16.55 2.14
CA ALA A 178 -0.53 -16.78 1.20
C ALA A 178 -1.07 -17.05 -0.21
N THR A 179 -2.08 -17.91 -0.32
CA THR A 179 -2.74 -18.23 -1.60
C THR A 179 -3.46 -17.02 -2.20
N ALA A 180 -4.15 -16.22 -1.37
CA ALA A 180 -4.81 -14.99 -1.83
C ALA A 180 -3.79 -14.01 -2.43
N ARG A 181 -2.64 -13.83 -1.79
CA ARG A 181 -1.57 -12.93 -2.27
C ARG A 181 -0.87 -13.37 -3.57
N GLU A 182 -1.05 -14.61 -3.99
CA GLU A 182 -0.53 -15.11 -5.28
C GLU A 182 -1.48 -14.81 -6.45
N LYS A 183 -2.73 -14.42 -6.15
CA LYS A 183 -3.74 -14.08 -7.16
C LYS A 183 -3.69 -12.59 -7.48
N ASP A 184 -3.90 -12.23 -8.73
CA ASP A 184 -3.90 -10.83 -9.18
C ASP A 184 -5.00 -9.99 -8.49
N GLU A 185 -6.17 -10.58 -8.21
CA GLU A 185 -7.31 -9.93 -7.56
C GLU A 185 -7.45 -10.30 -6.06
N GLY A 186 -6.44 -10.93 -5.46
CA GLY A 186 -6.51 -11.45 -4.09
C GLY A 186 -6.14 -10.45 -2.99
N ALA A 187 -5.94 -9.18 -3.31
CA ALA A 187 -5.50 -8.17 -2.33
C ALA A 187 -6.54 -7.92 -1.22
N ASP A 188 -7.83 -7.89 -1.57
CA ASP A 188 -8.91 -7.65 -0.62
C ASP A 188 -9.12 -8.88 0.27
N ASP A 189 -9.10 -10.10 -0.28
CA ASP A 189 -9.12 -11.35 0.49
C ASP A 189 -7.95 -11.41 1.48
N ALA A 190 -6.75 -11.04 1.03
CA ALA A 190 -5.56 -11.03 1.89
C ALA A 190 -5.67 -10.00 3.02
N ARG A 191 -6.36 -8.87 2.79
CA ARG A 191 -6.64 -7.85 3.81
C ARG A 191 -7.67 -8.35 4.83
N GLU A 192 -8.75 -8.98 4.37
CA GLU A 192 -9.76 -9.57 5.24
C GLU A 192 -9.16 -10.64 6.16
N LEU A 193 -8.40 -11.59 5.59
CA LEU A 193 -7.70 -12.63 6.35
C LEU A 193 -6.68 -12.06 7.35
N ARG A 194 -6.09 -10.90 7.05
CA ARG A 194 -5.26 -10.17 8.03
C ARG A 194 -6.10 -9.70 9.23
N GLY A 195 -7.30 -9.17 8.97
CA GLY A 195 -8.23 -8.78 10.03
C GLY A 195 -8.60 -9.94 10.94
N GLU A 196 -8.83 -11.14 10.38
CA GLU A 196 -9.08 -12.36 11.16
C GLU A 196 -7.88 -12.74 12.04
N LEU A 197 -6.66 -12.67 11.49
CA LEU A 197 -5.43 -12.93 12.23
C LEU A 197 -5.25 -11.95 13.40
N LEU A 198 -5.52 -10.66 13.17
CA LEU A 198 -5.48 -9.65 14.23
C LEU A 198 -6.46 -9.96 15.35
N ARG A 199 -7.67 -10.46 15.05
CA ARG A 199 -8.65 -10.91 16.08
C ARG A 199 -8.14 -12.08 16.91
N LEU A 200 -7.28 -12.93 16.34
CA LEU A 200 -6.58 -14.00 17.07
C LEU A 200 -5.33 -13.51 17.82
N GLY A 201 -5.05 -12.20 17.83
CA GLY A 201 -3.86 -11.63 18.45
C GLY A 201 -2.57 -11.83 17.64
N VAL A 202 -2.70 -12.17 16.35
CA VAL A 202 -1.55 -12.39 15.46
C VAL A 202 -1.36 -11.19 14.55
N VAL A 203 -0.27 -10.46 14.72
CA VAL A 203 0.15 -9.39 13.81
C VAL A 203 0.99 -9.98 12.69
N VAL A 204 0.65 -9.65 11.45
CA VAL A 204 1.34 -10.18 10.27
C VAL A 204 2.06 -9.07 9.52
N ARG A 205 3.28 -9.35 9.11
CA ARG A 205 4.12 -8.50 8.27
C ARG A 205 4.53 -9.24 7.02
N ASP A 206 4.45 -8.56 5.90
CA ASP A 206 4.92 -9.10 4.62
C ASP A 206 6.29 -8.52 4.28
N GLU A 207 7.22 -9.39 3.93
CA GLU A 207 8.49 -8.98 3.37
C GLU A 207 8.75 -9.77 2.09
N LYS A 208 8.74 -9.07 0.95
CA LYS A 208 8.79 -9.68 -0.38
C LYS A 208 7.61 -10.66 -0.55
N ARG A 209 7.90 -11.95 -0.79
CA ARG A 209 6.87 -13.00 -0.91
C ARG A 209 6.65 -13.80 0.37
N ARG A 210 7.29 -13.43 1.48
CA ARG A 210 7.24 -14.18 2.75
C ARG A 210 6.35 -13.46 3.73
N GLN A 211 5.67 -14.25 4.59
CA GLN A 211 4.92 -13.75 5.72
C GLN A 211 5.73 -13.94 7.01
N TYR A 212 5.68 -12.93 7.86
CA TYR A 212 6.23 -12.95 9.21
C TYR A 212 5.08 -12.65 10.16
N TRP A 213 5.17 -13.17 11.37
CA TRP A 213 4.15 -12.99 12.38
C TRP A 213 4.76 -12.72 13.75
N ARG A 214 4.04 -12.03 14.57
CA ARG A 214 4.30 -11.85 16.00
C ARG A 214 3.01 -11.87 16.79
N MET A 215 3.10 -12.17 18.06
CA MET A 215 2.02 -11.96 19.03
C MET A 215 2.50 -10.93 20.02
N PRO A 216 1.85 -9.77 20.10
CA PRO A 216 2.15 -8.78 21.12
C PRO A 216 2.05 -9.44 22.50
N GLN A 217 3.05 -9.22 23.34
CA GLN A 217 2.98 -9.68 24.70
C GLN A 217 2.03 -8.75 25.45
N THR A 218 0.89 -9.25 25.89
CA THR A 218 0.04 -8.51 26.83
C THR A 218 0.95 -8.03 27.98
N PRO A 219 0.94 -6.72 28.32
CA PRO A 219 1.72 -6.24 29.46
C PRO A 219 1.41 -7.14 30.65
N ARG A 220 2.41 -7.85 31.17
CA ARG A 220 2.23 -8.63 32.40
C ARG A 220 1.82 -7.64 33.45
N THR A 221 0.57 -7.68 33.86
CA THR A 221 0.12 -7.00 35.09
C THR A 221 1.13 -7.39 36.18
N PRO A 222 1.80 -6.44 36.86
CA PRO A 222 2.72 -6.78 37.93
C PRO A 222 1.96 -7.70 38.90
N GLN A 223 2.42 -8.94 39.01
CA GLN A 223 1.88 -9.85 40.04
C GLN A 223 2.22 -9.20 41.37
N THR A 224 1.19 -8.69 42.07
CA THR A 224 1.32 -8.27 43.45
C THR A 224 1.98 -9.38 44.24
N PRO A 225 3.13 -9.13 44.90
CA PRO A 225 3.79 -10.17 45.69
C PRO A 225 2.77 -10.75 46.68
N ARG A 226 2.54 -12.06 46.65
CA ARG A 226 1.78 -12.73 47.68
C ARG A 226 2.47 -12.49 49.00
N THR A 227 1.85 -11.74 49.87
CA THR A 227 2.25 -11.60 51.25
C THR A 227 2.28 -13.00 51.89
N PRO A 228 3.38 -13.47 52.49
CA PRO A 228 3.43 -14.73 53.19
C PRO A 228 2.41 -14.69 54.36
N GLN A 229 1.43 -15.56 54.35
CA GLN A 229 0.59 -15.77 55.52
C GLN A 229 1.48 -16.36 56.63
N GLN A 230 1.67 -15.54 57.66
CA GLN A 230 2.28 -16.01 58.91
C GLN A 230 1.24 -16.92 59.63
N SER A 231 1.64 -18.16 59.86
CA SER A 231 0.95 -19.12 60.80
C SER A 231 1.47 -18.91 62.18
#